data_03cdf683793a1258d4133570c1f184f1
#
_entry.id   03cdf683793a1258d4133570c1f184f1
#
_cell.length_a   1.000
_cell.length_b   1.000
_cell.length_c   1.000
_cell.angle_alpha   90.00
_cell.angle_beta   90.00
_cell.angle_gamma   90.00
#
_symmetry.space_group_name_H-M   'P 1'
#
loop_
_entity.id
_entity.type
_entity.pdbx_description
1 polymer ?
#
loop_
_entity_poly.entity_id
_entity_poly.type
_entity_poly.pdbx_seq_one_letter_code
_entity_poly.pdbx_strand_id
1 'polypeptide(L)'
;MQKIDTFLWFNDNAEEAAKFYVSIFKNSKITHIERYGDAGPGPKGSVMIVNFKLEGQNFIALNGGPQYSFTPAISFLVNCDDQKEIDRLWKKLTTGGKEIQCGWLQDKYGVSWQIVPKIFFKMIKGKDRKKSQRVFAAMMQMVKFDIAALKRAYNGN
;
A
#
# COMPACT_ATOMS: atom_id res chain seq x y z
N MET A 1 5.02 -12.52 18.71
CA MET A 1 5.89 -11.82 17.74
C MET A 1 5.65 -12.44 16.37
N GLN A 2 5.42 -11.66 15.35
CA GLN A 2 5.35 -12.15 13.97
C GLN A 2 6.71 -12.72 13.58
N LYS A 3 6.76 -13.87 12.90
CA LYS A 3 8.05 -14.50 12.52
C LYS A 3 8.71 -13.79 11.33
N ILE A 4 7.93 -13.13 10.48
CA ILE A 4 8.38 -12.40 9.31
C ILE A 4 7.76 -11.01 9.36
N ASP A 5 8.58 -9.98 9.43
CA ASP A 5 8.17 -8.58 9.40
C ASP A 5 8.58 -7.94 8.07
N THR A 6 7.83 -6.93 7.62
CA THR A 6 8.18 -6.15 6.43
C THR A 6 9.19 -5.08 6.82
N PHE A 7 10.33 -5.06 6.11
CA PHE A 7 11.39 -4.09 6.30
C PHE A 7 11.49 -3.15 5.10
N LEU A 8 11.39 -1.84 5.34
CA LEU A 8 11.38 -0.79 4.33
C LEU A 8 12.62 0.07 4.46
N TRP A 9 13.37 0.23 3.37
CA TRP A 9 14.55 1.07 3.32
C TRP A 9 14.20 2.45 2.78
N PHE A 10 14.41 3.50 3.58
CA PHE A 10 14.26 4.89 3.19
C PHE A 10 15.63 5.57 3.17
N ASN A 11 15.75 6.65 2.40
CA ASN A 11 16.95 7.48 2.47
C ASN A 11 17.08 8.15 3.85
N ASP A 12 16.11 9.02 4.20
CA ASP A 12 16.13 9.84 5.42
C ASP A 12 14.74 10.19 6.01
N ASN A 13 13.68 9.69 5.38
CA ASN A 13 12.29 10.08 5.67
C ASN A 13 11.42 8.96 6.23
N ALA A 14 12.03 7.96 6.89
CA ALA A 14 11.32 6.82 7.48
C ALA A 14 10.26 7.23 8.51
N GLU A 15 10.55 8.22 9.37
CA GLU A 15 9.60 8.68 10.39
C GLU A 15 8.42 9.42 9.75
N GLU A 16 8.66 10.27 8.76
CA GLU A 16 7.61 10.96 8.02
C GLU A 16 6.70 9.95 7.31
N ALA A 17 7.28 8.96 6.63
CA ALA A 17 6.53 7.90 5.95
C ALA A 17 5.69 7.07 6.93
N ALA A 18 6.25 6.64 8.05
CA ALA A 18 5.51 5.90 9.08
C ALA A 18 4.34 6.71 9.64
N LYS A 19 4.55 7.99 9.96
CA LYS A 19 3.48 8.92 10.41
C LYS A 19 2.39 9.06 9.36
N PHE A 20 2.77 9.20 8.09
CA PHE A 20 1.84 9.29 6.98
C PHE A 20 0.97 8.02 6.89
N TYR A 21 1.56 6.83 6.89
CA TYR A 21 0.83 5.57 6.80
C TYR A 21 -0.11 5.35 7.98
N VAL A 22 0.34 5.56 9.21
CA VAL A 22 -0.53 5.37 10.39
C VAL A 22 -1.68 6.40 10.44
N SER A 23 -1.56 7.54 9.77
CA SER A 23 -2.65 8.51 9.62
C SER A 23 -3.72 8.09 8.61
N ILE A 24 -3.40 7.16 7.71
CA ILE A 24 -4.29 6.72 6.60
C ILE A 24 -5.04 5.45 6.98
N PHE A 25 -4.35 4.47 7.54
CA PHE A 25 -4.91 3.16 7.87
C PHE A 25 -5.47 3.14 9.29
N LYS A 26 -6.61 2.47 9.45
CA LYS A 26 -7.20 2.23 10.78
C LYS A 26 -6.34 1.22 11.54
N ASN A 27 -6.59 1.09 12.85
CA ASN A 27 -5.87 0.12 13.69
C ASN A 27 -4.34 0.13 13.45
N SER A 28 -3.77 1.32 13.39
CA SER A 28 -2.38 1.57 13.02
C SER A 28 -1.71 2.49 14.03
N LYS A 29 -0.45 2.23 14.32
CA LYS A 29 0.33 3.05 15.27
C LYS A 29 1.83 2.86 15.11
N ILE A 30 2.61 3.89 15.43
CA ILE A 30 4.03 3.76 15.67
C ILE A 30 4.22 3.09 17.04
N THR A 31 5.06 2.07 17.09
CA THR A 31 5.30 1.29 18.31
C THR A 31 6.64 1.60 18.97
N HIS A 32 7.66 1.97 18.16
CA HIS A 32 8.99 2.31 18.67
C HIS A 32 9.75 3.17 17.66
N ILE A 33 10.58 4.07 18.16
CA ILE A 33 11.53 4.86 17.36
C ILE A 33 12.92 4.71 18.00
N GLU A 34 13.86 4.25 17.21
CA GLU A 34 15.27 4.16 17.59
C GLU A 34 16.10 5.20 16.86
N ARG A 35 17.11 5.74 17.54
CA ARG A 35 17.97 6.80 17.00
C ARG A 35 19.43 6.35 16.92
N TYR A 36 20.17 6.91 15.99
CA TYR A 36 21.59 6.67 15.88
C TYR A 36 22.33 7.12 17.13
N GLY A 37 23.18 6.24 17.63
CA GLY A 37 24.16 6.51 18.68
C GLY A 37 25.52 6.96 18.11
N ASP A 38 26.55 6.86 18.93
CA ASP A 38 27.92 7.25 18.55
C ASP A 38 28.56 6.30 17.51
N ALA A 39 28.12 5.04 17.45
CA ALA A 39 28.71 4.00 16.59
C ALA A 39 27.97 3.78 15.26
N GLY A 40 26.91 4.51 14.99
CA GLY A 40 26.10 4.33 13.77
C GLY A 40 26.61 5.14 12.58
N PRO A 41 26.23 4.75 11.32
CA PRO A 41 26.61 5.49 10.12
C PRO A 41 25.86 6.80 9.93
N GLY A 42 24.76 7.02 10.63
CA GLY A 42 23.97 8.25 10.57
C GLY A 42 24.34 9.26 11.65
N PRO A 43 23.91 10.53 11.53
CA PRO A 43 24.15 11.56 12.53
C PRO A 43 23.58 11.16 13.90
N LYS A 44 24.37 11.28 14.95
CA LYS A 44 23.94 11.01 16.34
C LYS A 44 22.64 11.72 16.66
N GLY A 45 21.66 11.00 17.22
CA GLY A 45 20.35 11.50 17.60
C GLY A 45 19.33 11.59 16.47
N SER A 46 19.74 11.40 15.20
CA SER A 46 18.78 11.28 14.10
C SER A 46 18.04 9.92 14.16
N VAL A 47 16.85 9.86 13.57
CA VAL A 47 16.06 8.61 13.54
C VAL A 47 16.76 7.56 12.69
N MET A 48 16.97 6.38 13.27
CA MET A 48 17.52 5.22 12.59
C MET A 48 16.42 4.28 12.14
N ILE A 49 15.57 3.82 13.06
CA ILE A 49 14.51 2.84 12.81
C ILE A 49 13.18 3.34 13.40
N VAL A 50 12.10 3.10 12.65
CA VAL A 50 10.74 3.29 13.12
C VAL A 50 9.98 1.98 12.99
N ASN A 51 9.54 1.41 14.10
CA ASN A 51 8.64 0.27 14.13
C ASN A 51 7.20 0.76 14.18
N PHE A 52 6.35 0.23 13.31
CA PHE A 52 4.95 0.61 13.26
C PHE A 52 4.05 -0.57 12.83
N LYS A 53 2.75 -0.42 13.06
CA LYS A 53 1.74 -1.37 12.61
C LYS A 53 0.75 -0.69 11.69
N LEU A 54 0.35 -1.39 10.63
CA LEU A 54 -0.76 -1.03 9.75
C LEU A 54 -1.74 -2.19 9.71
N GLU A 55 -2.99 -1.96 10.10
CA GLU A 55 -4.05 -2.99 10.18
C GLU A 55 -3.58 -4.28 10.87
N GLY A 56 -2.76 -4.12 11.91
CA GLY A 56 -2.23 -5.24 12.71
C GLY A 56 -0.94 -5.89 12.17
N GLN A 57 -0.53 -5.59 10.93
CA GLN A 57 0.72 -6.08 10.36
C GLN A 57 1.90 -5.22 10.79
N ASN A 58 3.02 -5.85 11.16
CA ASN A 58 4.24 -5.15 11.55
C ASN A 58 5.04 -4.67 10.35
N PHE A 59 5.61 -3.48 10.50
CA PHE A 59 6.55 -2.86 9.58
C PHE A 59 7.72 -2.26 10.34
N ILE A 60 8.88 -2.27 9.70
CA ILE A 60 10.10 -1.62 10.16
C ILE A 60 10.55 -0.68 9.05
N ALA A 61 10.73 0.60 9.35
CA ALA A 61 11.27 1.57 8.42
C ALA A 61 12.65 2.02 8.89
N LEU A 62 13.66 1.89 8.04
CA LEU A 62 15.05 2.28 8.29
C LEU A 62 15.40 3.52 7.48
N ASN A 63 16.08 4.47 8.08
CA ASN A 63 16.85 5.51 7.37
C ASN A 63 18.25 4.98 7.10
N GLY A 64 18.43 4.33 5.95
CA GLY A 64 19.69 3.66 5.60
C GLY A 64 20.53 4.39 4.56
N GLY A 65 20.06 5.55 4.06
CA GLY A 65 20.76 6.32 3.02
C GLY A 65 20.27 6.04 1.60
N PRO A 66 20.91 6.64 0.59
CA PRO A 66 20.39 6.69 -0.79
C PRO A 66 20.70 5.44 -1.64
N GLN A 67 21.27 4.37 -1.08
CA GLN A 67 21.74 3.21 -1.86
C GLN A 67 20.63 2.43 -2.54
N TYR A 68 19.44 2.38 -1.94
CA TYR A 68 18.32 1.62 -2.46
C TYR A 68 17.08 2.51 -2.61
N SER A 69 16.25 2.17 -3.60
CA SER A 69 14.96 2.79 -3.86
C SER A 69 13.89 1.73 -4.06
N PHE A 70 12.64 2.08 -3.76
CA PHE A 70 11.51 1.19 -3.98
C PHE A 70 11.24 0.97 -5.46
N THR A 71 10.82 -0.25 -5.81
CA THR A 71 10.39 -0.63 -7.15
C THR A 71 9.02 -1.32 -7.10
N PRO A 72 8.24 -1.34 -8.19
CA PRO A 72 6.95 -2.04 -8.22
C PRO A 72 7.04 -3.57 -8.14
N ALA A 73 8.25 -4.14 -8.11
CA ALA A 73 8.44 -5.59 -7.93
C ALA A 73 7.87 -6.09 -6.59
N ILE A 74 7.77 -5.21 -5.60
CA ILE A 74 7.06 -5.45 -4.34
C ILE A 74 6.00 -4.36 -4.18
N SER A 75 4.79 -4.76 -3.80
CA SER A 75 3.68 -3.87 -3.52
C SER A 75 2.84 -4.36 -2.35
N PHE A 76 2.15 -3.44 -1.69
CA PHE A 76 1.19 -3.76 -0.64
C PHE A 76 -0.21 -3.75 -1.21
N LEU A 77 -0.89 -4.88 -1.13
CA LEU A 77 -2.27 -5.02 -1.57
C LEU A 77 -3.21 -4.75 -0.40
N VAL A 78 -4.09 -3.76 -0.57
CA VAL A 78 -5.12 -3.40 0.39
C VAL A 78 -6.47 -3.91 -0.09
N ASN A 79 -7.07 -4.81 0.69
CA ASN A 79 -8.37 -5.40 0.42
C ASN A 79 -9.48 -4.49 0.95
N CYS A 80 -10.08 -3.69 0.08
CA CYS A 80 -11.13 -2.72 0.43
C CYS A 80 -12.53 -3.37 0.48
N ASP A 81 -13.33 -2.92 1.43
CA ASP A 81 -14.70 -3.42 1.61
C ASP A 81 -15.69 -2.77 0.63
N ASP A 82 -15.56 -1.48 0.39
CA ASP A 82 -16.49 -0.70 -0.43
C ASP A 82 -15.80 0.39 -1.26
N GLN A 83 -16.59 1.08 -2.10
CA GLN A 83 -16.10 2.16 -2.96
C GLN A 83 -15.60 3.37 -2.15
N LYS A 84 -16.25 3.69 -1.04
CA LYS A 84 -15.87 4.82 -0.19
C LYS A 84 -14.47 4.62 0.40
N GLU A 85 -14.14 3.41 0.79
CA GLU A 85 -12.81 3.05 1.28
C GLU A 85 -11.77 3.16 0.16
N ILE A 86 -12.07 2.62 -1.03
CA ILE A 86 -11.21 2.76 -2.22
C ILE A 86 -10.92 4.23 -2.49
N ASP A 87 -11.96 5.06 -2.60
CA ASP A 87 -11.82 6.48 -2.93
C ASP A 87 -11.00 7.23 -1.89
N ARG A 88 -11.20 6.94 -0.60
CA ARG A 88 -10.46 7.54 0.50
C ARG A 88 -8.98 7.18 0.45
N LEU A 89 -8.66 5.89 0.33
CA LEU A 89 -7.28 5.40 0.30
C LEU A 89 -6.56 5.88 -0.97
N TRP A 90 -7.22 5.80 -2.11
CA TRP A 90 -6.70 6.28 -3.38
C TRP A 90 -6.28 7.74 -3.30
N LYS A 91 -7.21 8.61 -2.86
CA LYS A 91 -6.95 10.04 -2.71
C LYS A 91 -5.79 10.33 -1.77
N LYS A 92 -5.70 9.62 -0.63
CA LYS A 92 -4.65 9.85 0.36
C LYS A 92 -3.28 9.39 -0.14
N LEU A 93 -3.20 8.20 -0.71
CA LEU A 93 -1.94 7.58 -1.11
C LEU A 93 -1.37 8.17 -2.41
N THR A 94 -2.23 8.67 -3.32
CA THR A 94 -1.78 9.33 -4.55
C THR A 94 -1.34 10.78 -4.36
N THR A 95 -1.62 11.39 -3.21
CA THR A 95 -1.19 12.78 -2.92
C THR A 95 0.33 12.87 -2.92
N GLY A 96 0.89 13.60 -3.90
CA GLY A 96 2.33 13.73 -4.13
C GLY A 96 2.99 12.49 -4.77
N GLY A 97 2.20 11.47 -5.06
CA GLY A 97 2.61 10.27 -5.78
C GLY A 97 2.04 10.21 -7.20
N LYS A 98 1.75 9.02 -7.70
CA LYS A 98 1.18 8.83 -9.04
C LYS A 98 0.21 7.67 -9.10
N GLU A 99 -0.81 7.82 -9.93
CA GLU A 99 -1.74 6.77 -10.29
C GLU A 99 -1.13 5.84 -11.34
N ILE A 100 -1.45 4.56 -11.24
CA ILE A 100 -1.07 3.52 -12.20
C ILE A 100 -2.34 2.72 -12.54
N GLN A 101 -2.32 1.94 -13.60
CA GLN A 101 -3.49 1.16 -14.03
C GLN A 101 -3.83 0.01 -13.08
N CYS A 102 -5.06 -0.51 -13.18
CA CYS A 102 -5.52 -1.73 -12.52
C CYS A 102 -5.48 -1.67 -10.98
N GLY A 103 -5.76 -0.51 -10.41
CA GLY A 103 -5.78 -0.31 -8.96
C GLY A 103 -4.40 -0.11 -8.33
N TRP A 104 -3.35 -0.02 -9.15
CA TRP A 104 -2.00 0.28 -8.68
C TRP A 104 -1.77 1.78 -8.53
N LEU A 105 -0.98 2.14 -7.55
CA LEU A 105 -0.46 3.49 -7.37
C LEU A 105 0.94 3.43 -6.75
N GLN A 106 1.68 4.52 -6.87
CA GLN A 106 2.92 4.73 -6.14
C GLN A 106 2.75 5.97 -5.28
N ASP A 107 3.06 5.87 -3.99
CA ASP A 107 2.98 7.01 -3.10
C ASP A 107 4.17 7.97 -3.25
N LYS A 108 4.14 9.08 -2.52
CA LYS A 108 5.18 10.13 -2.58
C LYS A 108 6.57 9.65 -2.10
N TYR A 109 6.64 8.52 -1.43
CA TYR A 109 7.90 7.90 -0.98
C TYR A 109 8.41 6.83 -1.96
N GLY A 110 7.67 6.56 -3.03
CA GLY A 110 8.02 5.56 -4.03
C GLY A 110 7.51 4.15 -3.73
N VAL A 111 6.79 3.95 -2.62
CA VAL A 111 6.20 2.66 -2.27
C VAL A 111 4.99 2.38 -3.15
N SER A 112 4.91 1.15 -3.67
CA SER A 112 3.81 0.70 -4.55
C SER A 112 2.70 0.05 -3.75
N TRP A 113 1.46 0.43 -4.07
CA TRP A 113 0.24 -0.06 -3.46
C TRP A 113 -0.73 -0.57 -4.51
N GLN A 114 -1.54 -1.55 -4.14
CA GLN A 114 -2.69 -2.03 -4.90
C GLN A 114 -3.95 -1.83 -4.06
N ILE A 115 -4.88 -1.01 -4.52
CA ILE A 115 -6.14 -0.71 -3.81
C ILE A 115 -7.26 -1.49 -4.50
N VAL A 116 -7.61 -2.65 -3.94
CA VAL A 116 -8.43 -3.65 -4.61
C VAL A 116 -9.68 -4.00 -3.79
N PRO A 117 -10.89 -3.95 -4.36
CA PRO A 117 -12.09 -4.37 -3.64
C PRO A 117 -12.13 -5.89 -3.44
N LYS A 118 -12.48 -6.36 -2.25
CA LYS A 118 -12.65 -7.79 -1.93
C LYS A 118 -13.59 -8.50 -2.90
N ILE A 119 -14.60 -7.79 -3.40
CA ILE A 119 -15.57 -8.36 -4.36
C ILE A 119 -14.92 -8.73 -5.69
N PHE A 120 -13.86 -8.02 -6.12
CA PHE A 120 -13.13 -8.37 -7.36
C PHE A 120 -12.60 -9.80 -7.30
N PHE A 121 -11.95 -10.19 -6.23
CA PHE A 121 -11.44 -11.56 -6.06
C PHE A 121 -12.53 -12.62 -6.06
N LYS A 122 -13.71 -12.30 -5.46
CA LYS A 122 -14.86 -13.19 -5.50
C LYS A 122 -15.38 -13.38 -6.93
N MET A 123 -15.44 -12.30 -7.71
CA MET A 123 -15.93 -12.32 -9.08
C MET A 123 -14.99 -13.10 -10.02
N ILE A 124 -13.67 -12.90 -9.92
CA ILE A 124 -12.71 -13.59 -10.80
C ILE A 124 -12.49 -15.06 -10.44
N LYS A 125 -12.72 -15.45 -9.18
CA LYS A 125 -12.65 -16.84 -8.72
C LYS A 125 -13.97 -17.61 -8.92
N GLY A 126 -15.00 -16.97 -9.44
CA GLY A 126 -16.31 -17.59 -9.68
C GLY A 126 -16.24 -18.74 -10.68
N LYS A 127 -17.17 -19.70 -10.55
CA LYS A 127 -17.25 -20.88 -11.46
C LYS A 127 -17.58 -20.51 -12.91
N ASP A 128 -18.30 -19.42 -13.12
CA ASP A 128 -18.66 -18.93 -14.46
C ASP A 128 -17.49 -18.15 -15.09
N ARG A 129 -16.73 -18.84 -15.91
CA ARG A 129 -15.54 -18.27 -16.59
C ARG A 129 -15.88 -17.07 -17.47
N LYS A 130 -17.05 -17.04 -18.13
CA LYS A 130 -17.44 -15.91 -18.98
C LYS A 130 -17.63 -14.65 -18.17
N LYS A 131 -18.30 -14.74 -16.99
CA LYS A 131 -18.45 -13.63 -16.08
C LYS A 131 -17.09 -13.15 -15.53
N SER A 132 -16.23 -14.08 -15.11
CA SER A 132 -14.88 -13.76 -14.61
C SER A 132 -14.03 -13.02 -15.65
N GLN A 133 -14.08 -13.48 -16.92
CA GLN A 133 -13.36 -12.82 -18.02
C GLN A 133 -13.86 -11.41 -18.30
N ARG A 134 -15.18 -11.16 -18.27
CA ARG A 134 -15.73 -9.81 -18.44
C ARG A 134 -15.27 -8.87 -17.33
N VAL A 135 -15.27 -9.35 -16.10
CA VAL A 135 -14.77 -8.56 -14.93
C VAL A 135 -13.30 -8.25 -15.10
N PHE A 136 -12.49 -9.24 -15.48
CA PHE A 136 -11.06 -9.05 -15.71
C PHE A 136 -10.81 -8.04 -16.85
N ALA A 137 -11.51 -8.15 -17.96
CA ALA A 137 -11.41 -7.21 -19.08
C ALA A 137 -11.81 -5.78 -18.66
N ALA A 138 -12.86 -5.62 -17.86
CA ALA A 138 -13.26 -4.33 -17.32
C ALA A 138 -12.18 -3.74 -16.42
N MET A 139 -11.60 -4.53 -15.51
CA MET A 139 -10.51 -4.11 -14.63
C MET A 139 -9.29 -3.61 -15.41
N MET A 140 -8.93 -4.27 -16.52
CA MET A 140 -7.79 -3.87 -17.35
C MET A 140 -7.93 -2.49 -17.98
N GLN A 141 -9.15 -1.92 -18.02
CA GLN A 141 -9.42 -0.57 -18.51
C GLN A 141 -9.51 0.46 -17.38
N MET A 142 -9.39 0.04 -16.13
CA MET A 142 -9.50 0.93 -14.97
C MET A 142 -8.12 1.44 -14.53
N VAL A 143 -8.09 2.67 -14.06
CA VAL A 143 -7.00 3.21 -13.24
C VAL A 143 -7.31 2.89 -11.78
N LYS A 144 -8.31 3.53 -11.22
CA LYS A 144 -8.87 3.22 -9.91
C LYS A 144 -10.04 2.25 -10.06
N PHE A 145 -10.19 1.29 -9.16
CA PHE A 145 -11.33 0.38 -9.18
C PHE A 145 -12.67 1.10 -9.00
N ASP A 146 -13.63 0.76 -9.88
CA ASP A 146 -15.05 1.13 -9.79
C ASP A 146 -15.88 -0.14 -9.58
N ILE A 147 -16.40 -0.32 -8.36
CA ILE A 147 -17.18 -1.51 -7.99
C ILE A 147 -18.48 -1.61 -8.82
N ALA A 148 -19.10 -0.47 -9.14
CA ALA A 148 -20.33 -0.48 -9.94
C ALA A 148 -20.05 -0.96 -11.37
N ALA A 149 -18.95 -0.51 -11.98
CA ALA A 149 -18.51 -0.99 -13.29
C ALA A 149 -18.14 -2.47 -13.28
N LEU A 150 -17.48 -2.97 -12.24
CA LEU A 150 -17.21 -4.41 -12.09
C LEU A 150 -18.51 -5.24 -12.02
N LYS A 151 -19.51 -4.75 -11.27
CA LYS A 151 -20.83 -5.41 -11.16
C LYS A 151 -21.55 -5.43 -12.50
N ARG A 152 -21.57 -4.32 -13.25
CA ARG A 152 -22.14 -4.30 -14.61
C ARG A 152 -21.46 -5.33 -15.53
N ALA A 153 -20.14 -5.31 -15.57
CA ALA A 153 -19.38 -6.29 -16.37
C ALA A 153 -19.67 -7.75 -15.97
N TYR A 154 -19.79 -8.02 -14.67
CA TYR A 154 -20.15 -9.34 -14.17
C TYR A 154 -21.52 -9.80 -14.67
N ASN A 155 -22.51 -8.90 -14.68
CA ASN A 155 -23.88 -9.18 -15.12
C ASN A 155 -24.03 -9.20 -16.66
N GLY A 156 -23.05 -8.68 -17.40
CA GLY A 156 -23.10 -8.62 -18.87
C GLY A 156 -23.82 -7.38 -19.41
N ASN A 157 -23.84 -6.32 -18.62
CA ASN A 157 -24.47 -5.03 -18.94
C ASN A 157 -23.39 -3.99 -19.27
#